data_b4e7355c77d1589a7342330ca5bba1cd
#
_entry.id   b4e7355c77d1589a7342330ca5bba1cd
#
_cell.length_a   1.000
_cell.length_b   1.000
_cell.length_c   1.000
_cell.angle_alpha   90.00
_cell.angle_beta   90.00
_cell.angle_gamma   90.00
#
_symmetry.space_group_name_H-M   'P 1'
#
loop_
_entity.id
_entity.type
_entity.pdbx_description
1 polymer ?
#
loop_
_entity_poly.entity_id
_entity_poly.type
_entity_poly.pdbx_seq_one_letter_code
_entity_poly.pdbx_strand_id
1 'polypeptide(L)'
;MNSTRGLGRRVRLPRRSDGRPVLKHDLKMALRSLRRNPFLSALMIAALAVGITASMIAITLYHARSGHPIPWKDDTLFAVMLDPRDNDPDQGFSRHPEYPPWQLTYKDAQALYASDIPMRSVMMFKAWQIVTPDREGVKPFGANIRVTTADFFRAFDVPFLYGVGWSRAEDDAPGAVVVLSKFMNDKLFGGANSVGREVTLGGHSYRVLGVIGAWMPRPKYYDPNNGTFDIPEDVFLPFGWMRALKLSSSGSTNCVRKSAKVSSFETLLVEDCVWLQYWVEFKNSADRDRYQVFVDNYTSDARAHGRFPRKNNNRIVNVPTWLNMWDVVGDESRVQVVLGLVFLGVCILNTL
;
A
#
# COMPACT_ATOMS: atom_id res chain seq x y z
N MET A 1 -21.99 -88.10 34.43
CA MET A 1 -20.76 -87.95 35.24
C MET A 1 -19.98 -86.79 34.74
N ASN A 2 -19.55 -85.95 35.68
CA ASN A 2 -18.60 -84.81 35.61
C ASN A 2 -19.04 -83.49 34.97
N SER A 3 -19.36 -82.72 35.85
CA SER A 3 -19.36 -81.24 36.08
C SER A 3 -17.98 -80.64 35.74
N THR A 4 -17.98 -79.52 35.04
CA THR A 4 -16.93 -78.51 35.18
C THR A 4 -17.56 -77.11 35.13
N ARG A 5 -17.52 -76.42 36.30
CA ARG A 5 -17.89 -75.06 36.53
C ARG A 5 -16.81 -74.16 35.91
N GLY A 6 -17.20 -73.30 34.97
CA GLY A 6 -16.38 -72.18 34.46
C GLY A 6 -16.61 -70.92 35.27
N LEU A 7 -15.59 -70.46 36.02
CA LEU A 7 -15.59 -69.15 36.73
C LEU A 7 -15.44 -67.97 35.72
N GLY A 8 -16.52 -67.22 35.57
CA GLY A 8 -16.51 -65.96 34.87
C GLY A 8 -15.82 -64.89 35.70
N ARG A 9 -14.58 -64.54 35.36
CA ARG A 9 -13.83 -63.43 35.94
C ARG A 9 -14.33 -62.12 35.33
N ARG A 10 -15.14 -61.36 36.04
CA ARG A 10 -15.56 -60.00 35.64
C ARG A 10 -14.35 -59.08 35.75
N VAL A 11 -13.83 -58.59 34.62
CA VAL A 11 -12.84 -57.51 34.55
C VAL A 11 -13.58 -56.20 34.90
N ARG A 12 -13.27 -55.62 36.05
CA ARG A 12 -13.72 -54.27 36.43
C ARG A 12 -12.86 -53.27 35.65
N LEU A 13 -13.47 -52.55 34.70
CA LEU A 13 -12.88 -51.37 34.07
C LEU A 13 -12.66 -50.31 35.15
N PRO A 14 -11.49 -49.60 35.11
CA PRO A 14 -11.25 -48.51 36.08
C PRO A 14 -12.22 -47.35 35.83
N ARG A 15 -12.85 -46.94 36.92
CA ARG A 15 -13.76 -45.78 36.97
C ARG A 15 -12.99 -44.53 36.54
N ARG A 16 -13.44 -43.85 35.47
CA ARG A 16 -12.96 -42.57 35.04
C ARG A 16 -13.06 -41.59 36.21
N SER A 17 -11.94 -41.16 36.78
CA SER A 17 -11.87 -40.19 37.83
C SER A 17 -12.27 -38.83 37.25
N ASP A 18 -13.31 -38.18 37.81
CA ASP A 18 -13.70 -36.84 37.48
C ASP A 18 -12.53 -35.89 37.76
N GLY A 19 -11.94 -35.29 36.70
CA GLY A 19 -10.75 -34.42 36.77
C GLY A 19 -10.95 -33.06 37.49
N ARG A 20 -12.14 -32.81 38.02
CA ARG A 20 -12.46 -31.57 38.75
C ARG A 20 -11.80 -31.36 40.11
N PRO A 21 -11.63 -32.39 40.98
CA PRO A 21 -10.95 -32.19 42.26
C PRO A 21 -9.45 -31.97 42.14
N VAL A 22 -8.79 -32.55 41.12
CA VAL A 22 -7.32 -32.40 40.87
C VAL A 22 -7.01 -30.95 40.52
N LEU A 23 -7.74 -30.37 39.61
CA LEU A 23 -7.49 -28.97 39.14
C LEU A 23 -7.62 -27.93 40.29
N LYS A 24 -8.59 -28.12 41.19
CA LYS A 24 -8.77 -27.24 42.39
C LYS A 24 -7.62 -27.40 43.38
N HIS A 25 -7.12 -28.62 43.56
CA HIS A 25 -5.97 -28.90 44.42
C HIS A 25 -4.70 -28.28 43.87
N ASP A 26 -4.42 -28.48 42.60
CA ASP A 26 -3.24 -27.96 41.92
C ASP A 26 -3.25 -26.41 41.88
N LEU A 27 -4.39 -25.80 41.63
CA LEU A 27 -4.53 -24.33 41.69
C LEU A 27 -4.26 -23.79 43.10
N LYS A 28 -4.75 -24.49 44.17
CA LYS A 28 -4.50 -24.09 45.55
C LYS A 28 -3.02 -24.26 45.95
N MET A 29 -2.35 -25.30 45.44
CA MET A 29 -0.93 -25.51 45.64
C MET A 29 -0.10 -24.46 44.92
N ALA A 30 -0.42 -24.15 43.66
CA ALA A 30 0.22 -23.09 42.89
C ALA A 30 0.08 -21.72 43.57
N LEU A 31 -1.14 -21.38 44.05
CA LEU A 31 -1.36 -20.13 44.77
C LEU A 31 -0.56 -20.01 46.07
N ARG A 32 -0.39 -21.14 46.77
CA ARG A 32 0.40 -21.21 48.00
C ARG A 32 1.91 -21.06 47.70
N SER A 33 2.40 -21.64 46.60
CA SER A 33 3.78 -21.47 46.11
C SER A 33 4.10 -20.03 45.76
N LEU A 34 3.21 -19.37 45.00
CA LEU A 34 3.33 -17.94 44.64
C LEU A 34 3.40 -17.02 45.87
N ARG A 35 2.64 -17.34 46.93
CA ARG A 35 2.68 -16.55 48.18
C ARG A 35 3.90 -16.79 49.04
N ARG A 36 4.62 -17.89 48.83
CA ARG A 36 5.82 -18.22 49.62
C ARG A 36 7.04 -17.38 49.24
N ASN A 37 7.16 -17.00 47.96
CA ASN A 37 8.21 -16.18 47.40
C ASN A 37 7.65 -15.06 46.53
N PRO A 38 7.01 -14.03 47.14
CA PRO A 38 6.26 -13.04 46.38
C PRO A 38 7.11 -12.19 45.43
N PHE A 39 8.34 -11.91 45.78
CA PHE A 39 9.25 -11.14 44.95
C PHE A 39 9.66 -11.92 43.68
N LEU A 40 10.05 -13.19 43.82
CA LEU A 40 10.41 -14.04 42.71
C LEU A 40 9.22 -14.27 41.76
N SER A 41 8.04 -14.52 42.34
CA SER A 41 6.81 -14.70 41.56
C SER A 41 6.41 -13.42 40.80
N ALA A 42 6.54 -12.26 41.44
CA ALA A 42 6.31 -10.97 40.77
C ALA A 42 7.30 -10.73 39.62
N LEU A 43 8.58 -11.07 39.79
CA LEU A 43 9.59 -10.96 38.75
C LEU A 43 9.28 -11.89 37.55
N MET A 44 8.87 -13.14 37.81
CA MET A 44 8.50 -14.09 36.76
C MET A 44 7.28 -13.62 35.97
N ILE A 45 6.24 -13.12 36.68
CA ILE A 45 5.03 -12.58 36.03
C ILE A 45 5.39 -11.34 35.19
N ALA A 46 6.24 -10.45 35.71
CA ALA A 46 6.71 -9.27 34.97
C ALA A 46 7.51 -9.66 33.72
N ALA A 47 8.41 -10.63 33.81
CA ALA A 47 9.16 -11.13 32.66
C ALA A 47 8.26 -11.74 31.58
N LEU A 48 7.26 -12.56 31.98
CA LEU A 48 6.27 -13.10 31.06
C LEU A 48 5.43 -12.01 30.40
N ALA A 49 4.96 -11.02 31.17
CA ALA A 49 4.18 -9.91 30.64
C ALA A 49 4.95 -9.11 29.61
N VAL A 50 6.22 -8.82 29.87
CA VAL A 50 7.13 -8.14 28.91
C VAL A 50 7.33 -9.01 27.66
N GLY A 51 7.58 -10.30 27.82
CA GLY A 51 7.77 -11.24 26.71
C GLY A 51 6.54 -11.34 25.79
N ILE A 52 5.36 -11.50 26.37
CA ILE A 52 4.09 -11.54 25.63
C ILE A 52 3.85 -10.20 24.91
N THR A 53 4.03 -9.09 25.62
CA THR A 53 3.82 -7.75 25.04
C THR A 53 4.76 -7.49 23.85
N ALA A 54 6.05 -7.77 24.00
CA ALA A 54 7.04 -7.60 22.94
C ALA A 54 6.71 -8.48 21.72
N SER A 55 6.31 -9.75 21.94
CA SER A 55 5.92 -10.67 20.87
C SER A 55 4.65 -10.20 20.16
N MET A 56 3.64 -9.75 20.89
CA MET A 56 2.41 -9.22 20.31
C MET A 56 2.66 -7.95 19.48
N ILE A 57 3.51 -7.04 19.96
CA ILE A 57 3.88 -5.85 19.20
C ILE A 57 4.58 -6.25 17.90
N ALA A 58 5.57 -7.14 17.95
CA ALA A 58 6.30 -7.60 16.78
C ALA A 58 5.37 -8.26 15.73
N ILE A 59 4.48 -9.15 16.16
CA ILE A 59 3.49 -9.82 15.30
C ILE A 59 2.51 -8.80 14.71
N THR A 60 2.00 -7.87 15.52
CA THR A 60 1.06 -6.86 15.05
C THR A 60 1.69 -5.92 14.01
N LEU A 61 2.93 -5.47 14.25
CA LEU A 61 3.68 -4.66 13.29
C LEU A 61 3.96 -5.42 12.00
N TYR A 62 4.33 -6.70 12.10
CA TYR A 62 4.52 -7.55 10.93
C TYR A 62 3.25 -7.66 10.11
N HIS A 63 2.10 -8.00 10.73
CA HIS A 63 0.81 -8.08 10.05
C HIS A 63 0.37 -6.75 9.45
N ALA A 64 0.60 -5.63 10.14
CA ALA A 64 0.27 -4.31 9.62
C ALA A 64 1.11 -3.94 8.38
N ARG A 65 2.37 -4.38 8.32
CA ARG A 65 3.28 -4.13 7.19
C ARG A 65 3.10 -5.14 6.06
N SER A 66 2.83 -6.41 6.38
CA SER A 66 2.59 -7.48 5.40
C SER A 66 1.16 -7.49 4.85
N GLY A 67 0.38 -6.44 5.11
CA GLY A 67 -0.97 -6.31 4.62
C GLY A 67 -1.06 -6.52 3.11
N HIS A 68 -2.07 -7.26 2.68
CA HIS A 68 -2.41 -7.50 1.28
C HIS A 68 -3.63 -6.64 0.93
N PRO A 69 -3.42 -5.38 0.50
CA PRO A 69 -4.47 -4.36 0.51
C PRO A 69 -5.58 -4.58 -0.52
N ILE A 70 -5.31 -5.34 -1.59
CA ILE A 70 -6.27 -5.58 -2.67
C ILE A 70 -6.12 -6.98 -3.30
N PRO A 71 -6.25 -8.07 -2.51
CA PRO A 71 -5.93 -9.43 -2.97
C PRO A 71 -6.81 -9.92 -4.12
N TRP A 72 -8.04 -9.42 -4.24
CA TRP A 72 -8.95 -9.78 -5.32
C TRP A 72 -8.57 -9.22 -6.70
N LYS A 73 -7.54 -8.35 -6.77
CA LYS A 73 -7.00 -7.80 -8.02
C LYS A 73 -5.57 -8.23 -8.33
N ASP A 74 -5.03 -9.22 -7.64
CA ASP A 74 -3.65 -9.68 -7.87
C ASP A 74 -3.38 -10.14 -9.30
N ASP A 75 -4.37 -10.73 -9.93
CA ASP A 75 -4.27 -11.24 -11.30
C ASP A 75 -4.66 -10.22 -12.36
N THR A 76 -5.12 -9.03 -11.95
CA THR A 76 -5.65 -8.03 -12.88
C THR A 76 -4.98 -6.68 -12.79
N LEU A 77 -4.47 -6.27 -11.61
CA LEU A 77 -3.88 -4.94 -11.36
C LEU A 77 -2.36 -5.01 -11.27
N PHE A 78 -1.67 -4.19 -12.10
CA PHE A 78 -0.22 -4.24 -12.24
C PHE A 78 0.41 -2.85 -12.27
N ALA A 79 1.56 -2.71 -11.60
CA ALA A 79 2.46 -1.58 -11.79
C ALA A 79 3.34 -1.82 -13.03
N VAL A 80 3.60 -0.77 -13.79
CA VAL A 80 4.46 -0.83 -14.99
C VAL A 80 5.72 -0.03 -14.74
N MET A 81 6.86 -0.64 -15.05
CA MET A 81 8.18 -0.04 -14.87
C MET A 81 8.99 -0.18 -16.15
N LEU A 82 9.69 0.89 -16.53
CA LEU A 82 10.60 0.95 -17.65
C LEU A 82 12.00 1.37 -17.17
N ASP A 83 13.05 0.97 -17.89
CA ASP A 83 14.43 1.28 -17.52
C ASP A 83 15.12 2.23 -18.52
N PRO A 84 14.84 3.54 -18.47
CA PRO A 84 15.46 4.53 -19.35
C PRO A 84 16.85 5.00 -18.87
N ARG A 85 17.43 4.39 -17.82
CA ARG A 85 18.71 4.78 -17.22
C ARG A 85 19.86 4.64 -18.19
N ASP A 86 20.89 5.50 -18.05
CA ASP A 86 22.16 5.36 -18.74
C ASP A 86 22.92 4.09 -18.28
N ASN A 87 23.89 3.63 -19.08
CA ASN A 87 24.78 2.52 -18.74
C ASN A 87 25.82 2.87 -17.65
N ASP A 88 25.52 3.84 -16.81
CA ASP A 88 26.37 4.27 -15.72
C ASP A 88 26.15 3.39 -14.48
N PRO A 89 27.18 2.66 -14.00
CA PRO A 89 27.06 1.84 -12.81
C PRO A 89 26.83 2.66 -11.52
N ASP A 90 27.23 3.93 -11.52
CA ASP A 90 27.09 4.81 -10.34
C ASP A 90 25.73 5.48 -10.22
N GLN A 91 24.81 5.26 -11.16
CA GLN A 91 23.41 5.69 -11.04
C GLN A 91 22.63 4.78 -10.09
N GLY A 92 22.95 4.89 -8.81
CA GLY A 92 22.20 4.19 -7.75
C GLY A 92 20.88 4.86 -7.43
N PHE A 93 19.80 4.51 -8.14
CA PHE A 93 18.45 5.02 -7.85
C PHE A 93 17.71 4.23 -6.76
N SER A 94 18.25 3.10 -6.31
CA SER A 94 17.51 2.22 -5.41
C SER A 94 18.48 1.30 -4.67
N ARG A 95 18.03 0.77 -3.54
CA ARG A 95 18.69 -0.36 -2.86
C ARG A 95 18.79 -1.60 -3.75
N HIS A 96 18.00 -1.64 -4.82
CA HIS A 96 17.87 -2.72 -5.78
C HIS A 96 18.19 -2.21 -7.20
N PRO A 97 19.45 -2.04 -7.57
CA PRO A 97 19.86 -1.52 -8.88
C PRO A 97 19.44 -2.44 -10.05
N GLU A 98 19.12 -3.70 -9.77
CA GLU A 98 18.61 -4.68 -10.73
C GLU A 98 17.16 -4.39 -11.17
N TYR A 99 16.41 -3.57 -10.44
CA TYR A 99 15.06 -3.19 -10.81
C TYR A 99 15.06 -1.87 -11.59
N PRO A 100 14.10 -1.71 -12.53
CA PRO A 100 13.88 -0.42 -13.19
C PRO A 100 13.45 0.64 -12.18
N PRO A 101 13.50 1.93 -12.53
CA PRO A 101 12.87 2.97 -11.73
C PRO A 101 11.39 2.68 -11.44
N TRP A 102 10.96 3.04 -10.24
CA TRP A 102 9.58 2.81 -9.76
C TRP A 102 8.53 3.72 -10.41
N GLN A 103 8.99 4.73 -11.11
CA GLN A 103 8.20 5.77 -11.74
C GLN A 103 8.56 5.84 -13.21
N LEU A 104 7.67 6.42 -14.01
CA LEU A 104 7.89 6.69 -15.43
C LEU A 104 8.20 8.15 -15.70
N THR A 105 8.82 8.42 -16.85
CA THR A 105 8.85 9.77 -17.41
C THR A 105 7.47 10.14 -17.92
N TYR A 106 7.20 11.44 -18.09
CA TYR A 106 5.91 11.87 -18.64
C TYR A 106 5.68 11.34 -20.06
N LYS A 107 6.68 11.41 -20.93
CA LYS A 107 6.56 10.93 -22.33
C LYS A 107 6.32 9.42 -22.41
N ASP A 108 6.96 8.64 -21.53
CA ASP A 108 6.73 7.19 -21.49
C ASP A 108 5.32 6.87 -20.99
N ALA A 109 4.89 7.51 -19.90
CA ALA A 109 3.56 7.33 -19.37
C ALA A 109 2.47 7.69 -20.38
N GLN A 110 2.64 8.79 -21.13
CA GLN A 110 1.73 9.20 -22.22
C GLN A 110 1.68 8.18 -23.36
N ALA A 111 2.84 7.67 -23.80
CA ALA A 111 2.90 6.66 -24.85
C ALA A 111 2.19 5.36 -24.45
N LEU A 112 2.38 4.93 -23.19
CA LEU A 112 1.72 3.75 -22.66
C LEU A 112 0.22 3.98 -22.44
N TYR A 113 -0.21 5.18 -22.05
CA TYR A 113 -1.60 5.54 -21.82
C TYR A 113 -2.42 5.57 -23.11
N ALA A 114 -1.78 5.81 -24.24
CA ALA A 114 -2.41 5.79 -25.57
C ALA A 114 -2.83 4.37 -26.03
N SER A 115 -2.36 3.31 -25.34
CA SER A 115 -2.73 1.93 -25.66
C SER A 115 -4.14 1.61 -25.18
N ASP A 116 -4.90 0.89 -26.00
CA ASP A 116 -6.25 0.38 -25.72
C ASP A 116 -6.26 -1.08 -25.19
N ILE A 117 -5.07 -1.70 -25.04
CA ILE A 117 -4.94 -3.07 -24.56
C ILE A 117 -5.39 -3.21 -23.08
N PRO A 118 -4.96 -2.35 -22.13
CA PRO A 118 -5.47 -2.42 -20.77
C PRO A 118 -6.96 -2.05 -20.69
N MET A 119 -7.70 -2.73 -19.83
CA MET A 119 -9.08 -2.34 -19.52
C MET A 119 -9.12 -0.95 -18.84
N ARG A 120 -8.11 -0.65 -18.03
CA ARG A 120 -7.92 0.64 -17.34
C ARG A 120 -6.44 0.99 -17.28
N SER A 121 -6.15 2.29 -17.41
CA SER A 121 -4.79 2.83 -17.29
C SER A 121 -4.80 4.05 -16.38
N VAL A 122 -3.90 4.08 -15.42
CA VAL A 122 -3.82 5.13 -14.41
C VAL A 122 -2.46 5.80 -14.47
N MET A 123 -2.44 7.07 -14.86
CA MET A 123 -1.31 7.96 -14.62
C MET A 123 -1.60 8.80 -13.38
N MET A 124 -0.61 8.96 -12.50
CA MET A 124 -0.83 9.76 -11.30
C MET A 124 0.46 10.28 -10.69
N PHE A 125 0.33 11.33 -9.91
CA PHE A 125 1.38 11.85 -9.04
C PHE A 125 0.80 12.59 -7.85
N LYS A 126 1.59 12.78 -6.81
CA LYS A 126 1.24 13.58 -5.64
C LYS A 126 1.64 15.03 -5.88
N ALA A 127 0.74 15.96 -5.61
CA ALA A 127 0.99 17.40 -5.58
C ALA A 127 0.54 17.98 -4.23
N TRP A 128 0.79 19.28 -4.06
CA TRP A 128 0.37 20.01 -2.88
C TRP A 128 -0.23 21.34 -3.31
N GLN A 129 -1.35 21.75 -2.70
CA GLN A 129 -2.01 23.01 -2.99
C GLN A 129 -2.66 23.62 -1.74
N ILE A 130 -2.98 24.89 -1.80
CA ILE A 130 -3.70 25.60 -0.75
C ILE A 130 -5.20 25.45 -0.99
N VAL A 131 -5.91 24.96 0.02
CA VAL A 131 -7.38 25.01 0.09
C VAL A 131 -7.78 26.30 0.78
N THR A 132 -8.66 27.07 0.15
CA THR A 132 -9.27 28.27 0.74
C THR A 132 -10.74 27.93 1.06
N PRO A 133 -11.09 27.73 2.33
CA PRO A 133 -12.47 27.44 2.72
C PRO A 133 -13.39 28.66 2.48
N ASP A 134 -14.58 28.40 1.96
CA ASP A 134 -15.67 29.41 1.87
C ASP A 134 -16.39 29.47 3.22
N ARG A 135 -15.65 29.84 4.27
CA ARG A 135 -16.19 29.97 5.63
C ARG A 135 -15.42 31.05 6.37
N GLU A 136 -16.18 32.05 6.87
CA GLU A 136 -15.62 33.15 7.66
C GLU A 136 -14.86 32.62 8.88
N GLY A 137 -13.68 33.18 9.14
CA GLY A 137 -12.81 32.81 10.27
C GLY A 137 -11.96 31.56 10.06
N VAL A 138 -12.12 30.80 8.97
CA VAL A 138 -11.28 29.65 8.65
C VAL A 138 -10.16 30.06 7.70
N LYS A 139 -8.89 29.96 8.19
CA LYS A 139 -7.72 30.33 7.40
C LYS A 139 -7.45 29.29 6.29
N PRO A 140 -6.89 29.72 5.14
CA PRO A 140 -6.37 28.78 4.14
C PRO A 140 -5.36 27.82 4.73
N PHE A 141 -5.33 26.59 4.23
CA PHE A 141 -4.43 25.53 4.68
C PHE A 141 -3.96 24.65 3.51
N GLY A 142 -2.82 24.00 3.69
CA GLY A 142 -2.27 23.08 2.71
C GLY A 142 -2.97 21.73 2.69
N ALA A 143 -3.12 21.16 1.50
CA ALA A 143 -3.67 19.83 1.27
C ALA A 143 -2.80 19.01 0.31
N ASN A 144 -2.71 17.71 0.56
CA ASN A 144 -2.14 16.78 -0.39
C ASN A 144 -3.16 16.44 -1.47
N ILE A 145 -2.70 16.48 -2.71
CA ILE A 145 -3.54 16.23 -3.88
C ILE A 145 -3.02 15.03 -4.62
N ARG A 146 -3.92 14.16 -5.06
CA ARG A 146 -3.66 13.16 -6.09
C ARG A 146 -4.14 13.69 -7.43
N VAL A 147 -3.19 14.04 -8.31
CA VAL A 147 -3.48 14.34 -9.70
C VAL A 147 -3.46 13.03 -10.46
N THR A 148 -4.59 12.65 -11.08
CA THR A 148 -4.76 11.30 -11.62
C THR A 148 -5.77 11.25 -12.76
N THR A 149 -5.71 10.16 -13.55
CA THR A 149 -6.72 9.87 -14.58
C THR A 149 -7.98 9.25 -13.99
N ALA A 150 -9.09 9.34 -14.70
CA ALA A 150 -10.44 8.90 -14.28
C ALA A 150 -10.49 7.44 -13.82
N ASP A 151 -9.70 6.58 -14.44
CA ASP A 151 -9.67 5.16 -14.14
C ASP A 151 -9.14 4.83 -12.72
N PHE A 152 -8.54 5.78 -12.01
CA PHE A 152 -8.01 5.61 -10.66
C PHE A 152 -9.03 4.98 -9.70
N PHE A 153 -10.24 5.54 -9.66
CA PHE A 153 -11.24 5.13 -8.69
C PHE A 153 -11.69 3.68 -8.90
N ARG A 154 -11.80 3.24 -10.16
CA ARG A 154 -12.19 1.88 -10.49
C ARG A 154 -11.04 0.89 -10.45
N ALA A 155 -9.84 1.31 -10.86
CA ALA A 155 -8.65 0.45 -10.82
C ALA A 155 -8.28 0.08 -9.38
N PHE A 156 -8.43 1.00 -8.44
CA PHE A 156 -8.11 0.79 -7.02
C PHE A 156 -9.32 0.52 -6.13
N ASP A 157 -10.50 0.26 -6.72
CA ASP A 157 -11.77 0.01 -6.02
C ASP A 157 -12.04 1.02 -4.89
N VAL A 158 -11.84 2.30 -5.20
CA VAL A 158 -12.05 3.39 -4.23
C VAL A 158 -13.54 3.55 -3.95
N PRO A 159 -13.99 3.34 -2.71
CA PRO A 159 -15.41 3.45 -2.39
C PRO A 159 -15.86 4.91 -2.35
N PHE A 160 -17.04 5.20 -2.88
CA PHE A 160 -17.66 6.51 -2.76
C PHE A 160 -18.69 6.53 -1.63
N LEU A 161 -18.64 7.59 -0.81
CA LEU A 161 -19.65 7.90 0.19
C LEU A 161 -20.80 8.70 -0.45
N TYR A 162 -20.45 9.68 -1.31
CA TYR A 162 -21.37 10.49 -2.07
C TYR A 162 -20.86 10.69 -3.48
N GLY A 163 -21.75 10.76 -4.45
CA GLY A 163 -21.42 11.06 -5.84
C GLY A 163 -20.57 9.99 -6.53
N VAL A 164 -19.75 10.42 -7.49
CA VAL A 164 -18.93 9.56 -8.35
C VAL A 164 -17.61 10.27 -8.72
N GLY A 165 -16.68 9.53 -9.35
CA GLY A 165 -15.52 10.12 -10.01
C GLY A 165 -15.88 10.78 -11.34
N TRP A 166 -14.91 11.48 -11.92
CA TRP A 166 -15.04 12.08 -13.27
C TRP A 166 -14.89 11.03 -14.37
N SER A 167 -15.23 11.40 -15.61
CA SER A 167 -15.07 10.56 -16.81
C SER A 167 -13.71 10.81 -17.48
N ARG A 168 -13.32 9.96 -18.44
CA ARG A 168 -12.09 10.15 -19.23
C ARG A 168 -12.07 11.47 -20.02
N ALA A 169 -13.21 12.04 -20.35
CA ALA A 169 -13.26 13.33 -21.03
C ALA A 169 -12.62 14.46 -20.22
N GLU A 170 -12.70 14.39 -18.87
CA GLU A 170 -12.07 15.36 -18.00
C GLU A 170 -10.56 15.14 -17.82
N ASP A 171 -9.99 14.03 -18.28
CA ASP A 171 -8.53 13.82 -18.25
C ASP A 171 -7.82 14.65 -19.32
N ASP A 172 -8.43 14.83 -20.50
CA ASP A 172 -7.87 15.57 -21.64
C ASP A 172 -8.30 17.04 -21.66
N ALA A 173 -9.57 17.30 -21.36
CA ALA A 173 -10.15 18.63 -21.27
C ALA A 173 -10.71 18.82 -19.85
N PRO A 174 -9.88 19.22 -18.89
CA PRO A 174 -10.23 19.15 -17.49
C PRO A 174 -11.37 20.10 -17.15
N GLY A 175 -12.52 19.54 -16.78
CA GLY A 175 -13.57 20.27 -16.11
C GLY A 175 -13.09 20.76 -14.73
N ALA A 176 -13.67 21.88 -14.26
CA ALA A 176 -13.39 22.39 -12.92
C ALA A 176 -14.08 21.51 -11.85
N VAL A 177 -13.58 20.28 -11.69
CA VAL A 177 -14.16 19.26 -10.82
C VAL A 177 -13.12 18.62 -9.92
N VAL A 178 -13.56 18.20 -8.73
CA VAL A 178 -12.72 17.46 -7.75
C VAL A 178 -13.51 16.34 -7.09
N VAL A 179 -12.77 15.37 -6.56
CA VAL A 179 -13.28 14.40 -5.59
C VAL A 179 -12.55 14.63 -4.27
N LEU A 180 -13.27 14.61 -3.16
CA LEU A 180 -12.74 14.86 -1.82
C LEU A 180 -12.55 13.54 -1.06
N SER A 181 -11.55 13.49 -0.19
CA SER A 181 -11.53 12.47 0.86
C SER A 181 -12.63 12.72 1.88
N LYS A 182 -13.05 11.68 2.61
CA LYS A 182 -13.99 11.84 3.74
C LYS A 182 -13.46 12.87 4.73
N PHE A 183 -12.17 12.81 5.07
CA PHE A 183 -11.53 13.75 5.99
C PHE A 183 -11.65 15.21 5.52
N MET A 184 -11.37 15.46 4.24
CA MET A 184 -11.48 16.80 3.66
C MET A 184 -12.93 17.28 3.62
N ASN A 185 -13.86 16.42 3.26
CA ASN A 185 -15.29 16.71 3.29
C ASN A 185 -15.79 17.04 4.72
N ASP A 186 -15.39 16.25 5.71
CA ASP A 186 -15.73 16.52 7.11
C ASP A 186 -15.18 17.87 7.56
N LYS A 187 -13.96 18.21 7.18
CA LYS A 187 -13.30 19.48 7.53
C LYS A 187 -13.94 20.70 6.89
N LEU A 188 -14.32 20.63 5.62
CA LEU A 188 -14.87 21.74 4.86
C LEU A 188 -16.39 21.88 5.03
N PHE A 189 -17.10 20.78 5.11
CA PHE A 189 -18.56 20.72 5.03
C PHE A 189 -19.24 20.03 6.21
N GLY A 190 -18.47 19.70 7.26
CA GLY A 190 -19.02 19.07 8.46
C GLY A 190 -19.55 17.65 8.24
N GLY A 191 -19.10 16.96 7.20
CA GLY A 191 -19.51 15.59 6.86
C GLY A 191 -20.81 15.47 6.06
N ALA A 192 -21.48 16.58 5.76
CA ALA A 192 -22.67 16.59 4.91
C ALA A 192 -22.30 16.22 3.46
N ASN A 193 -23.30 15.80 2.68
CA ASN A 193 -23.13 15.59 1.24
C ASN A 193 -22.77 16.91 0.56
N SER A 194 -21.54 17.01 0.05
CA SER A 194 -21.00 18.20 -0.61
C SER A 194 -21.04 18.14 -2.14
N VAL A 195 -21.60 17.09 -2.73
CA VAL A 195 -21.71 16.97 -4.20
C VAL A 195 -22.43 18.19 -4.77
N GLY A 196 -21.83 18.79 -5.80
CA GLY A 196 -22.33 20.00 -6.43
C GLY A 196 -21.87 21.31 -5.77
N ARG A 197 -21.31 21.27 -4.55
CA ARG A 197 -20.73 22.45 -3.88
C ARG A 197 -19.36 22.80 -4.45
N GLU A 198 -18.89 23.99 -4.18
CA GLU A 198 -17.59 24.48 -4.65
C GLU A 198 -16.52 24.41 -3.58
N VAL A 199 -15.27 24.20 -4.02
CA VAL A 199 -14.05 24.23 -3.23
C VAL A 199 -13.01 25.05 -3.97
N THR A 200 -12.40 26.02 -3.30
CA THR A 200 -11.30 26.79 -3.86
C THR A 200 -9.97 26.11 -3.55
N LEU A 201 -9.23 25.74 -4.60
CA LEU A 201 -7.96 25.05 -4.54
C LEU A 201 -6.94 25.77 -5.41
N GLY A 202 -5.82 26.23 -4.84
CA GLY A 202 -4.79 26.98 -5.58
C GLY A 202 -5.32 28.26 -6.27
N GLY A 203 -6.35 28.89 -5.72
CA GLY A 203 -6.99 30.07 -6.28
C GLY A 203 -8.03 29.81 -7.36
N HIS A 204 -8.31 28.55 -7.70
CA HIS A 204 -9.33 28.15 -8.68
C HIS A 204 -10.51 27.48 -7.97
N SER A 205 -11.74 27.74 -8.44
CA SER A 205 -12.95 27.10 -7.93
C SER A 205 -13.22 25.80 -8.68
N TYR A 206 -13.54 24.74 -7.91
CA TYR A 206 -13.85 23.40 -8.41
C TYR A 206 -15.15 22.90 -7.81
N ARG A 207 -15.98 22.29 -8.64
CA ARG A 207 -17.20 21.62 -8.19
C ARG A 207 -16.88 20.22 -7.67
N VAL A 208 -17.37 19.88 -6.49
CA VAL A 208 -17.25 18.55 -5.91
C VAL A 208 -18.14 17.58 -6.70
N LEU A 209 -17.55 16.55 -7.33
CA LEU A 209 -18.29 15.46 -8.01
C LEU A 209 -18.57 14.30 -7.08
N GLY A 210 -17.69 14.07 -6.12
CA GLY A 210 -17.85 12.96 -5.21
C GLY A 210 -17.03 13.12 -3.95
N VAL A 211 -17.37 12.32 -2.97
CA VAL A 211 -16.64 12.15 -1.71
C VAL A 211 -16.34 10.68 -1.56
N ILE A 212 -15.06 10.32 -1.45
CA ILE A 212 -14.69 8.93 -1.19
C ILE A 212 -15.01 8.56 0.25
N GLY A 213 -15.37 7.29 0.46
CA GLY A 213 -15.61 6.73 1.78
C GLY A 213 -14.31 6.55 2.59
N ALA A 214 -14.38 5.76 3.64
CA ALA A 214 -13.20 5.38 4.40
C ALA A 214 -12.31 4.47 3.55
N TRP A 215 -11.32 5.06 2.88
CA TRP A 215 -10.35 4.37 2.05
C TRP A 215 -8.93 4.67 2.55
N MET A 216 -8.31 3.65 3.14
CA MET A 216 -6.99 3.78 3.74
C MET A 216 -6.20 2.49 3.51
N PRO A 217 -5.78 2.21 2.26
CA PRO A 217 -5.00 1.01 1.96
C PRO A 217 -3.67 1.04 2.73
N ARG A 218 -3.39 -0.05 3.43
CA ARG A 218 -2.14 -0.23 4.18
C ARG A 218 -1.55 -1.59 3.86
N PRO A 219 -0.35 -1.59 3.27
CA PRO A 219 0.45 -0.44 2.80
C PRO A 219 -0.24 0.34 1.67
N LYS A 220 0.15 1.63 1.48
CA LYS A 220 -0.28 2.49 0.37
C LYS A 220 0.40 2.04 -0.92
N TYR A 221 -0.06 0.89 -1.45
CA TYR A 221 0.58 0.17 -2.55
C TYR A 221 0.61 0.95 -3.85
N TYR A 222 -0.37 1.81 -4.11
CA TYR A 222 -0.46 2.57 -5.36
C TYR A 222 0.63 3.65 -5.47
N ASP A 223 1.20 4.10 -4.35
CA ASP A 223 2.26 5.12 -4.31
C ASP A 223 3.18 4.97 -3.07
N PRO A 224 3.95 3.88 -2.95
CA PRO A 224 4.87 3.68 -1.82
C PRO A 224 5.97 4.74 -1.77
N ASN A 225 6.32 5.33 -2.93
CA ASN A 225 7.37 6.32 -3.07
C ASN A 225 7.10 7.61 -2.26
N ASN A 226 5.83 7.93 -2.04
CA ASN A 226 5.38 9.07 -1.25
C ASN A 226 4.87 8.67 0.16
N GLY A 227 5.48 7.63 0.74
CA GLY A 227 5.15 7.16 2.08
C GLY A 227 4.24 5.94 2.09
N THR A 228 4.84 4.76 2.27
CA THR A 228 4.15 3.45 2.23
C THR A 228 3.02 3.33 3.27
N PHE A 229 3.12 4.03 4.38
CA PHE A 229 2.16 3.99 5.49
C PHE A 229 1.49 5.34 5.77
N ASP A 230 1.74 6.33 4.90
CA ASP A 230 1.09 7.64 4.98
C ASP A 230 -0.41 7.52 4.71
N ILE A 231 -1.15 8.51 5.18
CA ILE A 231 -2.57 8.66 4.85
C ILE A 231 -2.73 8.97 3.36
N PRO A 232 -3.81 8.51 2.72
CA PRO A 232 -4.18 8.92 1.37
C PRO A 232 -4.33 10.44 1.24
N GLU A 233 -4.34 10.90 0.00
CA GLU A 233 -4.47 12.31 -0.32
C GLU A 233 -5.86 12.87 0.03
N ASP A 234 -5.90 14.17 0.26
CA ASP A 234 -7.10 14.89 0.70
C ASP A 234 -8.07 15.21 -0.45
N VAL A 235 -7.51 15.49 -1.64
CA VAL A 235 -8.23 15.92 -2.83
C VAL A 235 -7.70 15.14 -4.03
N PHE A 236 -8.61 14.77 -4.93
CA PHE A 236 -8.30 14.14 -6.21
C PHE A 236 -8.67 15.09 -7.33
N LEU A 237 -7.75 15.31 -8.27
CA LEU A 237 -7.87 16.27 -9.36
C LEU A 237 -7.62 15.58 -10.71
N PRO A 238 -8.43 15.88 -11.78
CA PRO A 238 -8.19 15.32 -13.11
C PRO A 238 -6.78 15.62 -13.63
N PHE A 239 -6.19 14.65 -14.34
CA PHE A 239 -4.80 14.71 -14.78
C PHE A 239 -4.51 15.90 -15.70
N GLY A 240 -5.46 16.31 -16.52
CA GLY A 240 -5.33 17.47 -17.42
C GLY A 240 -4.98 18.78 -16.71
N TRP A 241 -5.36 18.95 -15.44
CA TRP A 241 -4.99 20.13 -14.64
C TRP A 241 -3.48 20.26 -14.38
N MET A 242 -2.73 19.15 -14.50
CA MET A 242 -1.28 19.19 -14.41
C MET A 242 -0.67 20.24 -15.35
N ARG A 243 -1.08 20.27 -16.62
CA ARG A 243 -0.59 21.24 -17.60
C ARG A 243 -1.17 22.65 -17.39
N ALA A 244 -2.47 22.72 -17.13
CA ALA A 244 -3.16 24.00 -16.97
C ALA A 244 -2.62 24.84 -15.80
N LEU A 245 -2.27 24.17 -14.68
CA LEU A 245 -1.74 24.82 -13.48
C LEU A 245 -0.21 24.67 -13.34
N LYS A 246 0.48 24.04 -14.29
CA LYS A 246 1.92 23.69 -14.22
C LYS A 246 2.28 23.00 -12.91
N LEU A 247 1.45 22.04 -12.50
CA LEU A 247 1.63 21.31 -11.23
C LEU A 247 2.86 20.42 -11.31
N SER A 248 3.79 20.62 -10.40
CA SER A 248 4.92 19.72 -10.20
C SER A 248 4.63 18.68 -9.12
N SER A 249 5.34 17.56 -9.19
CA SER A 249 5.29 16.53 -8.15
C SER A 249 5.82 17.06 -6.83
N SER A 250 5.08 16.84 -5.74
CA SER A 250 5.56 17.03 -4.36
C SER A 250 6.26 15.78 -3.81
N GLY A 251 6.36 14.73 -4.61
CA GLY A 251 7.12 13.52 -4.34
C GLY A 251 8.51 13.54 -4.94
N SER A 252 9.14 12.34 -5.10
CA SER A 252 10.45 12.28 -5.72
C SER A 252 10.36 12.50 -7.23
N THR A 253 11.35 13.23 -7.74
CA THR A 253 11.62 13.40 -9.17
C THR A 253 13.08 13.09 -9.38
N ASN A 254 13.38 12.08 -10.18
CA ASN A 254 14.76 11.61 -10.41
C ASN A 254 15.07 11.61 -11.91
N CYS A 255 16.09 12.37 -12.31
CA CYS A 255 16.57 12.33 -13.68
C CYS A 255 17.46 11.10 -13.87
N VAL A 256 17.10 10.24 -14.82
CA VAL A 256 17.72 8.93 -15.04
C VAL A 256 18.85 8.96 -16.08
N ARG A 257 19.13 10.13 -16.62
CA ARG A 257 20.26 10.39 -17.52
C ARG A 257 21.08 11.56 -17.00
N LYS A 258 22.41 11.49 -17.13
CA LYS A 258 23.32 12.56 -16.68
C LYS A 258 23.06 13.91 -17.36
N SER A 259 22.60 13.89 -18.61
CA SER A 259 22.26 15.09 -19.38
C SER A 259 20.91 15.69 -19.02
N ALA A 260 20.00 14.92 -18.41
CA ALA A 260 18.66 15.35 -18.11
C ALA A 260 18.64 16.27 -16.88
N LYS A 261 18.00 17.43 -17.01
CA LYS A 261 17.85 18.42 -15.93
C LYS A 261 16.46 19.03 -15.96
N VAL A 262 15.80 19.04 -14.80
CA VAL A 262 14.54 19.76 -14.62
C VAL A 262 14.86 21.16 -14.12
N SER A 263 14.63 22.15 -14.97
CA SER A 263 14.76 23.57 -14.64
C SER A 263 13.43 24.33 -14.71
N SER A 264 12.43 23.74 -15.34
CA SER A 264 11.08 24.29 -15.47
C SER A 264 10.05 23.16 -15.57
N PHE A 265 8.78 23.52 -15.52
CA PHE A 265 7.69 22.56 -15.77
C PHE A 265 7.77 21.96 -17.18
N GLU A 266 8.13 22.75 -18.18
CA GLU A 266 8.26 22.32 -19.57
C GLU A 266 9.39 21.28 -19.71
N THR A 267 10.53 21.48 -19.06
CA THR A 267 11.63 20.48 -19.06
C THR A 267 11.24 19.20 -18.34
N LEU A 268 10.42 19.27 -17.28
CA LEU A 268 9.90 18.08 -16.62
C LEU A 268 9.09 17.15 -17.56
N LEU A 269 8.41 17.74 -18.56
CA LEU A 269 7.60 16.98 -19.52
C LEU A 269 8.41 16.31 -20.63
N VAL A 270 9.61 16.81 -20.95
CA VAL A 270 10.39 16.35 -22.10
C VAL A 270 11.67 15.62 -21.71
N GLU A 271 12.18 15.85 -20.51
CA GLU A 271 13.40 15.21 -20.05
C GLU A 271 13.19 13.77 -19.60
N ASP A 272 14.28 12.98 -19.58
CA ASP A 272 14.26 11.62 -19.04
C ASP A 272 14.36 11.64 -17.52
N CYS A 273 13.35 12.26 -16.88
CA CYS A 273 13.18 12.31 -15.44
C CYS A 273 11.90 11.56 -15.04
N VAL A 274 12.02 10.63 -14.11
CA VAL A 274 10.91 9.79 -13.64
C VAL A 274 10.23 10.41 -12.43
N TRP A 275 8.90 10.50 -12.44
CA TRP A 275 8.12 11.13 -11.37
C TRP A 275 6.65 10.70 -11.34
N LEU A 276 6.17 9.95 -12.35
CA LEU A 276 4.79 9.49 -12.47
C LEU A 276 4.67 8.04 -12.04
N GLN A 277 3.71 7.72 -11.20
CA GLN A 277 3.26 6.35 -11.00
C GLN A 277 2.35 5.96 -12.15
N TYR A 278 2.51 4.73 -12.64
CA TYR A 278 1.71 4.20 -13.74
C TYR A 278 1.23 2.78 -13.43
N TRP A 279 -0.08 2.60 -13.51
CA TRP A 279 -0.75 1.34 -13.23
C TRP A 279 -1.69 0.95 -14.36
N VAL A 280 -1.86 -0.35 -14.56
CA VAL A 280 -2.78 -0.90 -15.56
C VAL A 280 -3.61 -2.01 -14.95
N GLU A 281 -4.85 -2.14 -15.41
CA GLU A 281 -5.72 -3.26 -15.07
C GLU A 281 -6.11 -4.00 -16.36
N PHE A 282 -5.95 -5.33 -16.36
CA PHE A 282 -6.26 -6.19 -17.48
C PHE A 282 -7.52 -7.03 -17.21
N LYS A 283 -8.23 -7.42 -18.24
CA LYS A 283 -9.35 -8.36 -18.15
C LYS A 283 -8.88 -9.79 -17.91
N ASN A 284 -7.72 -10.15 -18.44
CA ASN A 284 -7.17 -11.51 -18.42
C ASN A 284 -5.65 -11.49 -18.66
N SER A 285 -5.01 -12.65 -18.50
CA SER A 285 -3.57 -12.81 -18.69
C SER A 285 -3.12 -12.62 -20.15
N ALA A 286 -3.96 -12.94 -21.13
CA ALA A 286 -3.61 -12.76 -22.54
C ALA A 286 -3.48 -11.27 -22.90
N ASP A 287 -4.31 -10.40 -22.34
CA ASP A 287 -4.20 -8.96 -22.52
C ASP A 287 -2.91 -8.43 -21.85
N ARG A 288 -2.55 -8.93 -20.66
CA ARG A 288 -1.29 -8.62 -19.99
C ARG A 288 -0.09 -9.02 -20.86
N ASP A 289 -0.10 -10.23 -21.42
CA ASP A 289 1.00 -10.74 -22.23
C ASP A 289 1.14 -9.94 -23.54
N ARG A 290 0.02 -9.57 -24.18
CA ARG A 290 0.02 -8.65 -25.33
C ARG A 290 0.58 -7.27 -24.96
N TYR A 291 0.24 -6.77 -23.78
CA TYR A 291 0.73 -5.48 -23.32
C TYR A 291 2.22 -5.54 -22.99
N GLN A 292 2.74 -6.64 -22.46
CA GLN A 292 4.19 -6.82 -22.29
C GLN A 292 4.93 -6.71 -23.64
N VAL A 293 4.39 -7.36 -24.70
CA VAL A 293 4.98 -7.24 -26.04
C VAL A 293 4.90 -5.81 -26.58
N PHE A 294 3.80 -5.11 -26.33
CA PHE A 294 3.64 -3.70 -26.71
C PHE A 294 4.71 -2.82 -26.00
N VAL A 295 4.89 -2.98 -24.70
CA VAL A 295 5.87 -2.25 -23.90
C VAL A 295 7.30 -2.54 -24.36
N ASP A 296 7.62 -3.80 -24.68
CA ASP A 296 8.94 -4.21 -25.15
C ASP A 296 9.24 -3.66 -26.55
N ASN A 297 8.25 -3.63 -27.44
CA ASN A 297 8.37 -3.00 -28.76
C ASN A 297 8.56 -1.49 -28.64
N TYR A 298 7.79 -0.82 -27.76
CA TYR A 298 7.94 0.61 -27.49
C TYR A 298 9.38 0.96 -27.06
N THR A 299 9.92 0.23 -26.07
CA THR A 299 11.27 0.51 -25.57
C THR A 299 12.36 0.12 -26.57
N SER A 300 12.11 -0.89 -27.42
CA SER A 300 13.03 -1.26 -28.50
C SER A 300 13.08 -0.20 -29.59
N ASP A 301 11.94 0.37 -30.00
CA ASP A 301 11.87 1.49 -30.93
C ASP A 301 12.54 2.74 -30.33
N ALA A 302 12.22 3.09 -29.10
CA ALA A 302 12.85 4.21 -28.41
C ALA A 302 14.37 4.03 -28.28
N ARG A 303 14.87 2.80 -28.17
CA ARG A 303 16.32 2.50 -28.17
C ARG A 303 16.96 2.81 -29.52
N ALA A 304 16.30 2.48 -30.62
CA ALA A 304 16.78 2.85 -31.96
C ALA A 304 16.93 4.37 -32.13
N HIS A 305 16.18 5.15 -31.36
CA HIS A 305 16.25 6.62 -31.32
C HIS A 305 17.11 7.17 -30.15
N GLY A 306 17.98 6.34 -29.57
CA GLY A 306 18.96 6.75 -28.57
C GLY A 306 18.44 6.87 -27.13
N ARG A 307 17.23 6.38 -26.85
CA ARG A 307 16.70 6.21 -25.49
C ARG A 307 16.82 4.75 -25.05
N PHE A 308 16.66 4.44 -23.77
CA PHE A 308 16.76 3.07 -23.22
C PHE A 308 18.05 2.35 -23.61
N PRO A 309 19.25 2.89 -23.30
CA PRO A 309 20.53 2.30 -23.71
C PRO A 309 20.82 0.95 -23.06
N ARG A 310 20.20 0.66 -21.92
CA ARG A 310 20.35 -0.63 -21.23
C ARG A 310 19.61 -1.76 -21.94
N LYS A 311 20.02 -3.01 -21.66
CA LYS A 311 19.26 -4.20 -22.04
C LYS A 311 17.82 -4.05 -21.51
N ASN A 312 16.85 -4.56 -22.29
CA ASN A 312 15.44 -4.51 -21.88
C ASN A 312 15.22 -5.12 -20.50
N ASN A 313 14.65 -4.33 -19.59
CA ASN A 313 14.33 -4.69 -18.21
C ASN A 313 12.95 -4.14 -17.83
N ASN A 314 12.01 -4.09 -18.79
CA ASN A 314 10.64 -3.67 -18.53
C ASN A 314 9.95 -4.68 -17.63
N ARG A 315 9.14 -4.21 -16.70
CA ARG A 315 8.41 -5.07 -15.77
C ARG A 315 6.96 -4.63 -15.64
N ILE A 316 6.07 -5.62 -15.68
CA ILE A 316 4.65 -5.49 -15.36
C ILE A 316 4.42 -6.42 -14.18
N VAL A 317 4.27 -5.86 -12.98
CA VAL A 317 4.26 -6.62 -11.72
C VAL A 317 2.96 -6.40 -10.95
N ASN A 318 2.42 -7.47 -10.40
CA ASN A 318 1.23 -7.42 -9.55
C ASN A 318 1.54 -6.80 -8.17
N VAL A 319 0.49 -6.49 -7.42
CA VAL A 319 0.61 -5.79 -6.13
C VAL A 319 1.52 -6.52 -5.13
N PRO A 320 1.43 -7.85 -4.91
CA PRO A 320 2.34 -8.55 -4.00
C PRO A 320 3.81 -8.45 -4.42
N THR A 321 4.11 -8.68 -5.69
CA THR A 321 5.48 -8.55 -6.22
C THR A 321 5.99 -7.13 -6.09
N TRP A 322 5.16 -6.14 -6.40
CA TRP A 322 5.47 -4.72 -6.24
C TRP A 322 5.86 -4.36 -4.81
N LEU A 323 5.04 -4.75 -3.83
CA LEU A 323 5.31 -4.49 -2.41
C LEU A 323 6.57 -5.22 -1.91
N ASN A 324 6.84 -6.42 -2.42
CA ASN A 324 8.06 -7.15 -2.10
C ASN A 324 9.31 -6.45 -2.67
N MET A 325 9.23 -5.92 -3.89
CA MET A 325 10.33 -5.15 -4.51
C MET A 325 10.62 -3.84 -3.74
N TRP A 326 9.63 -3.30 -3.04
CA TRP A 326 9.77 -2.13 -2.18
C TRP A 326 10.29 -2.45 -0.77
N ASP A 327 10.57 -3.70 -0.45
CA ASP A 327 10.91 -4.15 0.91
C ASP A 327 9.95 -3.64 1.98
N VAL A 328 8.66 -3.58 1.66
CA VAL A 328 7.64 -3.06 2.59
C VAL A 328 7.61 -3.88 3.87
N VAL A 329 7.88 -5.19 3.75
CA VAL A 329 8.16 -6.08 4.88
C VAL A 329 9.65 -6.40 4.86
N GLY A 330 10.46 -5.45 5.31
CA GLY A 330 11.92 -5.64 5.38
C GLY A 330 12.31 -6.83 6.26
N ASP A 331 13.49 -7.39 6.00
CA ASP A 331 14.05 -8.53 6.76
C ASP A 331 14.12 -8.25 8.26
N GLU A 332 14.33 -6.99 8.65
CA GLU A 332 14.29 -6.56 10.05
C GLU A 332 12.96 -6.90 10.74
N SER A 333 11.82 -6.73 10.04
CA SER A 333 10.50 -7.06 10.59
C SER A 333 10.31 -8.56 10.78
N ARG A 334 10.86 -9.39 9.87
CA ARG A 334 10.86 -10.85 9.97
C ARG A 334 11.73 -11.31 11.13
N VAL A 335 12.93 -10.74 11.25
CA VAL A 335 13.85 -11.03 12.37
C VAL A 335 13.23 -10.64 13.70
N GLN A 336 12.56 -9.47 13.80
CA GLN A 336 11.87 -9.05 15.01
C GLN A 336 10.77 -10.04 15.46
N VAL A 337 10.00 -10.59 14.52
CA VAL A 337 8.99 -11.63 14.84
C VAL A 337 9.65 -12.88 15.35
N VAL A 338 10.70 -13.37 14.68
CA VAL A 338 11.45 -14.57 15.11
C VAL A 338 12.05 -14.36 16.51
N LEU A 339 12.71 -13.24 16.75
CA LEU A 339 13.28 -12.91 18.06
C LEU A 339 12.18 -12.80 19.14
N GLY A 340 11.04 -12.19 18.82
CA GLY A 340 9.89 -12.12 19.72
C GLY A 340 9.37 -13.50 20.11
N LEU A 341 9.24 -14.41 19.14
CA LEU A 341 8.79 -15.80 19.40
C LEU A 341 9.81 -16.60 20.21
N VAL A 342 11.11 -16.45 19.91
CA VAL A 342 12.19 -17.08 20.69
C VAL A 342 12.17 -16.57 22.13
N PHE A 343 12.07 -15.26 22.34
CA PHE A 343 12.00 -14.65 23.65
C PHE A 343 10.78 -15.15 24.45
N LEU A 344 9.61 -15.23 23.81
CA LEU A 344 8.42 -15.80 24.41
C LEU A 344 8.64 -17.28 24.83
N GLY A 345 9.26 -18.08 23.95
CA GLY A 345 9.60 -19.46 24.24
C GLY A 345 10.51 -19.59 25.48
N VAL A 346 11.55 -18.77 25.57
CA VAL A 346 12.46 -18.73 26.73
C VAL A 346 11.70 -18.31 28.00
N CYS A 347 10.80 -17.32 27.92
CA CYS A 347 9.99 -16.91 29.06
C CYS A 347 9.08 -18.05 29.55
N ILE A 348 8.45 -18.81 28.63
CA ILE A 348 7.62 -19.96 28.98
C ILE A 348 8.47 -21.07 29.64
N LEU A 349 9.62 -21.40 29.07
CA LEU A 349 10.51 -22.44 29.61
C LEU A 349 11.02 -22.08 31.02
N ASN A 350 11.29 -20.82 31.29
CA ASN A 350 11.72 -20.35 32.61
C ASN A 350 10.59 -20.36 33.66
N THR A 351 9.36 -20.57 33.27
CA THR A 351 8.20 -20.61 34.18
C THR A 351 7.67 -22.03 34.43
N LEU A 352 8.14 -23.01 33.66
CA LEU A 352 7.86 -24.43 33.85
C LEU A 352 8.81 -25.05 34.87
#